data_8943f9ce68ee14a1ea73cc8776b57e81
#
_entry.id   8943f9ce68ee14a1ea73cc8776b57e81
#
_cell.length_a   1.000
_cell.length_b   1.000
_cell.length_c   1.000
_cell.angle_alpha   90.00
_cell.angle_beta   90.00
_cell.angle_gamma   90.00
#
_symmetry.space_group_name_H-M   'P 1'
#
loop_
_entity.id
_entity.type
_entity.pdbx_description
1 polymer ?
#
loop_
_entity_poly.entity_id
_entity_poly.type
_entity_poly.pdbx_seq_one_letter_code
_entity_poly.pdbx_strand_id
1 'polypeptide(L)'
;MERKKEQAKVLSQEMLVDGIYSLWIETEAALTARPGQFVSVYTTDASKLLPRPISICEIDKEAKRLRLVYRVTGEKTGTKQFSELKAGDFVPVIGPLGNGFPYEKAEGKKVFLMGGGIGVPPILELAKQMQCEEKQIVVGYRDAHTFLKEEFEQNGTLYISTEDGSVGTKGNVMDAIREQSLDADIIFACGPTPMLRAIKAYAEEKKIECYISLEERMACGIGACLACVCKTKEKDAHSNVNNKRICKDGPVFLSTEVDL
;
A
#
# COMPACT_ATOMS: atom_id res chain seq x y z
N MET A 1 8.62 -20.58 2.42
CA MET A 1 7.23 -20.54 2.92
C MET A 1 6.30 -21.02 1.83
N GLU A 2 5.43 -21.95 2.13
CA GLU A 2 4.46 -22.50 1.18
C GLU A 2 3.33 -21.46 0.95
N ARG A 3 3.17 -20.98 -0.28
CA ARG A 3 2.09 -20.06 -0.64
C ARG A 3 0.84 -20.89 -0.91
N LYS A 4 -0.10 -20.86 0.01
CA LYS A 4 -1.34 -21.65 -0.06
C LYS A 4 -2.54 -20.73 -0.33
N LYS A 5 -3.45 -21.18 -1.16
CA LYS A 5 -4.77 -20.56 -1.27
C LYS A 5 -5.62 -21.08 -0.12
N GLU A 6 -6.14 -20.17 0.68
CA GLU A 6 -6.98 -20.50 1.84
C GLU A 6 -8.31 -19.77 1.79
N GLN A 7 -9.27 -20.25 2.56
CA GLN A 7 -10.58 -19.61 2.77
C GLN A 7 -10.47 -18.75 4.04
N ALA A 8 -10.22 -17.46 3.87
CA ALA A 8 -10.18 -16.53 4.98
C ALA A 8 -11.60 -16.19 5.45
N LYS A 9 -11.82 -16.22 6.76
CA LYS A 9 -13.10 -15.86 7.36
C LYS A 9 -13.22 -14.34 7.46
N VAL A 10 -14.30 -13.79 6.99
CA VAL A 10 -14.63 -12.37 7.18
C VAL A 10 -15.05 -12.13 8.62
N LEU A 11 -14.37 -11.23 9.30
CA LEU A 11 -14.66 -10.84 10.68
C LEU A 11 -15.55 -9.60 10.75
N SER A 12 -15.26 -8.60 9.92
CA SER A 12 -16.06 -7.39 9.77
C SER A 12 -15.85 -6.76 8.40
N GLN A 13 -16.83 -6.01 7.97
CA GLN A 13 -16.84 -5.20 6.76
C GLN A 13 -17.52 -3.87 7.07
N GLU A 14 -16.89 -2.77 6.77
CA GLU A 14 -17.44 -1.43 6.95
C GLU A 14 -17.06 -0.50 5.80
N MET A 15 -17.89 0.46 5.49
CA MET A 15 -17.58 1.54 4.57
C MET A 15 -17.00 2.72 5.38
N LEU A 16 -15.72 3.03 5.15
CA LEU A 16 -15.03 4.14 5.83
C LEU A 16 -15.49 5.50 5.30
N VAL A 17 -15.54 5.62 4.00
CA VAL A 17 -16.09 6.75 3.24
C VAL A 17 -16.69 6.21 1.94
N ASP A 18 -17.38 7.01 1.17
CA ASP A 18 -18.04 6.56 -0.06
C ASP A 18 -17.05 5.83 -1.00
N GLY A 19 -17.39 4.58 -1.32
CA GLY A 19 -16.60 3.71 -2.18
C GLY A 19 -15.30 3.17 -1.60
N ILE A 20 -14.93 3.49 -0.35
CA ILE A 20 -13.76 2.93 0.37
C ILE A 20 -14.24 2.05 1.51
N TYR A 21 -13.80 0.80 1.51
CA TYR A 21 -14.19 -0.22 2.46
C TYR A 21 -13.02 -0.76 3.26
N SER A 22 -13.27 -1.10 4.50
CA SER A 22 -12.37 -1.79 5.43
C SER A 22 -12.90 -3.20 5.67
N LEU A 23 -12.08 -4.20 5.40
CA LEU A 23 -12.38 -5.62 5.52
C LEU A 23 -11.38 -6.28 6.46
N TRP A 24 -11.84 -6.79 7.60
CA TRP A 24 -11.05 -7.64 8.47
C TRP A 24 -11.28 -9.11 8.14
N ILE A 25 -10.19 -9.84 7.93
CA ILE A 25 -10.22 -11.29 7.66
C ILE A 25 -9.31 -12.03 8.64
N GLU A 26 -9.74 -13.23 9.04
CA GLU A 26 -8.92 -14.20 9.77
C GLU A 26 -8.20 -15.08 8.76
N THR A 27 -6.85 -15.13 8.83
CA THR A 27 -6.01 -15.79 7.85
C THR A 27 -4.62 -16.12 8.42
N GLU A 28 -4.09 -17.30 8.11
CA GLU A 28 -2.71 -17.68 8.47
C GLU A 28 -1.64 -16.77 7.83
N ALA A 29 -2.00 -16.08 6.75
CA ALA A 29 -1.12 -15.09 6.11
C ALA A 29 -0.65 -14.00 7.08
N ALA A 30 -1.43 -13.67 8.11
CA ALA A 30 -1.09 -12.65 9.11
C ALA A 30 0.17 -12.99 9.90
N LEU A 31 0.44 -14.30 10.17
CA LEU A 31 1.58 -14.75 10.96
C LEU A 31 2.94 -14.29 10.41
N THR A 32 3.02 -14.10 9.10
CA THR A 32 4.27 -13.80 8.40
C THR A 32 4.22 -12.53 7.57
N ALA A 33 3.08 -11.85 7.60
CA ALA A 33 2.90 -10.59 6.90
C ALA A 33 3.84 -9.49 7.44
N ARG A 34 4.25 -8.60 6.53
CA ARG A 34 5.07 -7.42 6.81
C ARG A 34 4.45 -6.18 6.15
N PRO A 35 4.68 -4.96 6.71
CA PRO A 35 4.23 -3.72 6.10
C PRO A 35 4.66 -3.58 4.64
N GLY A 36 3.74 -3.16 3.77
CA GLY A 36 3.99 -3.00 2.33
C GLY A 36 3.73 -4.23 1.48
N GLN A 37 3.45 -5.39 2.08
CA GLN A 37 2.98 -6.58 1.35
C GLN A 37 1.48 -6.47 1.02
N PHE A 38 1.00 -7.39 0.19
CA PHE A 38 -0.39 -7.48 -0.24
C PHE A 38 -0.90 -8.92 -0.18
N VAL A 39 -2.19 -9.09 -0.35
CA VAL A 39 -2.84 -10.38 -0.58
C VAL A 39 -3.60 -10.36 -1.90
N SER A 40 -3.66 -11.49 -2.59
CA SER A 40 -4.53 -11.71 -3.74
C SER A 40 -5.87 -12.24 -3.26
N VAL A 41 -6.93 -11.43 -3.40
CA VAL A 41 -8.30 -11.77 -3.00
C VAL A 41 -9.09 -12.23 -4.22
N TYR A 42 -9.71 -13.39 -4.14
CA TYR A 42 -10.49 -13.97 -5.23
C TYR A 42 -12.00 -13.74 -5.02
N THR A 43 -12.70 -13.56 -6.10
CA THR A 43 -14.17 -13.54 -6.06
C THR A 43 -14.70 -14.97 -6.14
N THR A 44 -15.95 -15.15 -5.73
CA THR A 44 -16.71 -16.40 -5.95
C THR A 44 -17.42 -16.42 -7.31
N ASP A 45 -17.46 -15.29 -8.01
CA ASP A 45 -18.06 -15.14 -9.34
C ASP A 45 -17.12 -15.68 -10.42
N ALA A 46 -17.51 -16.76 -11.08
CA ALA A 46 -16.73 -17.41 -12.13
C ALA A 46 -16.45 -16.53 -13.36
N SER A 47 -17.19 -15.42 -13.54
CA SER A 47 -16.92 -14.45 -14.61
C SER A 47 -15.74 -13.52 -14.31
N LYS A 48 -15.27 -13.49 -13.07
CA LYS A 48 -14.17 -12.63 -12.60
C LYS A 48 -12.92 -13.46 -12.30
N LEU A 49 -12.27 -13.94 -13.34
CA LEU A 49 -11.20 -14.95 -13.29
C LEU A 49 -9.96 -14.51 -12.50
N LEU A 50 -9.60 -13.22 -12.57
CA LEU A 50 -8.37 -12.72 -11.94
C LEU A 50 -8.61 -12.30 -10.48
N PRO A 51 -7.65 -12.55 -9.57
CA PRO A 51 -7.72 -12.02 -8.22
C PRO A 51 -7.50 -10.51 -8.20
N ARG A 52 -7.84 -9.88 -7.07
CA ARG A 52 -7.53 -8.47 -6.77
C ARG A 52 -6.40 -8.42 -5.79
N PRO A 53 -5.25 -7.85 -6.17
CA PRO A 53 -4.19 -7.55 -5.22
C PRO A 53 -4.67 -6.39 -4.33
N ILE A 54 -4.70 -6.63 -3.03
CA ILE A 54 -5.08 -5.62 -2.04
C ILE A 54 -3.93 -5.52 -1.03
N SER A 55 -3.39 -4.32 -0.87
CA SER A 55 -2.35 -4.04 0.11
C SER A 55 -2.85 -4.27 1.54
N ILE A 56 -1.98 -4.78 2.39
CA ILE A 56 -2.28 -5.00 3.79
C ILE A 56 -2.24 -3.63 4.50
N CYS A 57 -3.35 -3.28 5.17
CA CYS A 57 -3.49 -2.05 5.93
C CYS A 57 -3.04 -2.22 7.37
N GLU A 58 -3.41 -3.35 8.01
CA GLU A 58 -3.01 -3.69 9.37
C GLU A 58 -2.79 -5.20 9.52
N ILE A 59 -1.92 -5.56 10.50
CA ILE A 59 -1.50 -6.93 10.78
C ILE A 59 -1.65 -7.20 12.28
N ASP A 60 -2.51 -8.14 12.63
CA ASP A 60 -2.63 -8.68 13.99
C ASP A 60 -2.19 -10.15 13.95
N LYS A 61 -0.93 -10.39 14.32
CA LYS A 61 -0.34 -11.73 14.29
C LYS A 61 -0.90 -12.65 15.37
N GLU A 62 -1.23 -12.09 16.55
CA GLU A 62 -1.73 -12.86 17.69
C GLU A 62 -3.13 -13.40 17.39
N ALA A 63 -3.99 -12.56 16.86
CA ALA A 63 -5.36 -12.96 16.49
C ALA A 63 -5.45 -13.49 15.04
N LYS A 64 -4.33 -13.62 14.32
CA LYS A 64 -4.25 -14.09 12.92
C LYS A 64 -5.17 -13.30 11.98
N ARG A 65 -5.15 -11.98 12.09
CA ARG A 65 -6.05 -11.09 11.33
C ARG A 65 -5.26 -10.14 10.44
N LEU A 66 -5.83 -9.86 9.27
CA LEU A 66 -5.40 -8.79 8.38
C LEU A 66 -6.56 -7.82 8.14
N ARG A 67 -6.24 -6.53 8.15
CA ARG A 67 -7.14 -5.48 7.66
C ARG A 67 -6.77 -5.14 6.23
N LEU A 68 -7.74 -5.17 5.35
CA LEU A 68 -7.63 -4.80 3.95
C LEU A 68 -8.51 -3.58 3.71
N VAL A 69 -7.93 -2.48 3.22
CA VAL A 69 -8.70 -1.31 2.84
C VAL A 69 -8.61 -1.14 1.33
N TYR A 70 -9.75 -1.06 0.66
CA TYR A 70 -9.82 -1.06 -0.79
C TYR A 70 -10.91 -0.14 -1.33
N ARG A 71 -10.75 0.25 -2.59
CA ARG A 71 -11.73 1.06 -3.32
C ARG A 71 -12.58 0.19 -4.22
N VAL A 72 -13.89 0.44 -4.23
CA VAL A 72 -14.81 -0.09 -5.26
C VAL A 72 -14.62 0.72 -6.54
N THR A 73 -14.19 0.06 -7.61
CA THR A 73 -13.82 0.70 -8.87
C THR A 73 -14.95 0.65 -9.93
N GLY A 74 -16.12 0.17 -9.56
CA GLY A 74 -17.31 0.11 -10.42
C GLY A 74 -18.21 -1.07 -10.11
N GLU A 75 -19.47 -0.99 -10.52
CA GLU A 75 -20.54 -1.94 -10.17
C GLU A 75 -20.30 -3.41 -10.63
N LYS A 76 -19.57 -3.62 -11.72
CA LYS A 76 -19.30 -4.95 -12.27
C LYS A 76 -17.93 -5.50 -11.87
N THR A 77 -17.28 -4.93 -10.85
CA THR A 77 -15.93 -5.32 -10.45
C THR A 77 -15.91 -6.34 -9.31
N GLY A 78 -14.75 -6.98 -9.09
CA GLY A 78 -14.56 -7.85 -7.92
C GLY A 78 -14.58 -7.09 -6.60
N THR A 79 -14.11 -5.85 -6.58
CA THR A 79 -14.16 -5.00 -5.38
C THR A 79 -15.59 -4.63 -4.98
N LYS A 80 -16.51 -4.51 -5.93
CA LYS A 80 -17.94 -4.37 -5.62
C LYS A 80 -18.49 -5.63 -4.93
N GLN A 81 -18.12 -6.81 -5.41
CA GLN A 81 -18.51 -8.06 -4.77
C GLN A 81 -17.95 -8.19 -3.35
N PHE A 82 -16.70 -7.73 -3.13
CA PHE A 82 -16.13 -7.70 -1.79
C PHE A 82 -16.89 -6.77 -0.85
N SER A 83 -17.40 -5.63 -1.33
CA SER A 83 -18.17 -4.68 -0.50
C SER A 83 -19.51 -5.22 0.00
N GLU A 84 -19.93 -6.38 -0.50
CA GLU A 84 -21.17 -7.06 -0.11
C GLU A 84 -20.93 -8.19 0.91
N LEU A 85 -19.65 -8.51 1.21
CA LEU A 85 -19.29 -9.51 2.21
C LEU A 85 -19.75 -9.09 3.61
N LYS A 86 -20.10 -10.07 4.43
CA LYS A 86 -20.58 -9.89 5.81
C LYS A 86 -19.74 -10.73 6.77
N ALA A 87 -19.75 -10.36 8.03
CA ALA A 87 -19.15 -11.16 9.09
C ALA A 87 -19.66 -12.60 9.05
N GLY A 88 -18.75 -13.57 9.05
CA GLY A 88 -19.05 -14.99 8.92
C GLY A 88 -18.94 -15.56 7.50
N ASP A 89 -18.89 -14.72 6.47
CA ASP A 89 -18.60 -15.16 5.11
C ASP A 89 -17.14 -15.64 4.97
N PHE A 90 -16.86 -16.32 3.86
CA PHE A 90 -15.50 -16.75 3.51
C PHE A 90 -15.07 -16.18 2.16
N VAL A 91 -13.82 -15.76 2.10
CA VAL A 91 -13.22 -15.24 0.87
C VAL A 91 -11.90 -15.96 0.58
N PRO A 92 -11.71 -16.47 -0.66
CA PRO A 92 -10.46 -17.14 -1.00
C PRO A 92 -9.31 -16.11 -1.13
N VAL A 93 -8.19 -16.36 -0.45
CA VAL A 93 -7.00 -15.49 -0.48
C VAL A 93 -5.73 -16.27 -0.71
N ILE A 94 -4.73 -15.62 -1.29
CA ILE A 94 -3.34 -16.07 -1.32
C ILE A 94 -2.49 -14.94 -0.76
N GLY A 95 -1.67 -15.22 0.24
CA GLY A 95 -0.77 -14.22 0.83
C GLY A 95 0.05 -14.76 2.01
N PRO A 96 0.91 -13.90 2.59
CA PRO A 96 1.28 -12.57 2.08
C PRO A 96 2.13 -12.68 0.82
N LEU A 97 2.04 -11.70 -0.07
CA LEU A 97 2.73 -11.65 -1.36
C LEU A 97 3.61 -10.40 -1.47
N GLY A 98 4.64 -10.51 -2.31
CA GLY A 98 5.60 -9.45 -2.55
C GLY A 98 6.56 -9.22 -1.39
N ASN A 99 7.41 -8.19 -1.55
CA ASN A 99 8.39 -7.74 -0.57
C ASN A 99 7.86 -6.49 0.14
N GLY A 100 7.95 -6.47 1.47
CA GLY A 100 7.55 -5.32 2.28
C GLY A 100 8.58 -4.19 2.28
N PHE A 101 8.26 -3.10 2.95
CA PHE A 101 9.20 -2.01 3.19
C PHE A 101 10.36 -2.44 4.09
N PRO A 102 11.60 -2.01 3.79
CA PRO A 102 12.76 -2.22 4.66
C PRO A 102 12.79 -1.18 5.79
N TYR A 103 11.76 -1.17 6.63
CA TYR A 103 11.54 -0.13 7.64
C TYR A 103 12.59 -0.14 8.77
N GLU A 104 13.33 -1.22 8.90
CA GLU A 104 14.47 -1.30 9.82
C GLU A 104 15.56 -0.24 9.52
N LYS A 105 15.62 0.23 8.27
CA LYS A 105 16.54 1.31 7.85
C LYS A 105 16.17 2.70 8.39
N ALA A 106 15.01 2.83 9.02
CA ALA A 106 14.52 4.08 9.61
C ALA A 106 15.08 4.35 11.01
N GLU A 107 15.73 3.37 11.64
CA GLU A 107 16.25 3.51 12.98
C GLU A 107 17.19 4.74 13.11
N GLY A 108 16.91 5.60 14.08
CA GLY A 108 17.67 6.83 14.34
C GLY A 108 17.56 7.92 13.26
N LYS A 109 16.53 7.86 12.39
CA LYS A 109 16.33 8.82 11.30
C LYS A 109 15.01 9.55 11.41
N LYS A 110 14.96 10.73 10.80
CA LYS A 110 13.72 11.43 10.48
C LYS A 110 13.10 10.82 9.23
N VAL A 111 11.84 10.47 9.30
CA VAL A 111 11.17 9.67 8.29
C VAL A 111 9.98 10.39 7.68
N PHE A 112 9.87 10.38 6.35
CA PHE A 112 8.60 10.62 5.67
C PHE A 112 7.89 9.29 5.37
N LEU A 113 6.67 9.16 5.90
CA LEU A 113 5.70 8.15 5.52
C LEU A 113 4.64 8.79 4.64
N MET A 114 4.69 8.52 3.34
CA MET A 114 3.88 9.27 2.36
C MET A 114 2.82 8.38 1.72
N GLY A 115 1.56 8.77 1.84
CA GLY A 115 0.42 8.05 1.26
C GLY A 115 -0.44 8.92 0.36
N GLY A 116 -0.96 8.38 -0.76
CA GLY A 116 -1.90 9.10 -1.62
C GLY A 116 -3.08 8.26 -2.08
N GLY A 117 -4.30 8.76 -1.90
CA GLY A 117 -5.52 8.05 -2.29
C GLY A 117 -5.60 6.65 -1.68
N ILE A 118 -5.77 5.61 -2.51
CA ILE A 118 -5.82 4.22 -2.01
C ILE A 118 -4.43 3.67 -1.63
N GLY A 119 -3.35 4.41 -1.81
CA GLY A 119 -2.02 4.10 -1.28
C GLY A 119 -1.82 4.54 0.18
N VAL A 120 -2.78 5.22 0.79
CA VAL A 120 -2.76 5.61 2.21
C VAL A 120 -2.81 4.39 3.15
N PRO A 121 -3.70 3.39 2.97
CA PRO A 121 -3.81 2.25 3.88
C PRO A 121 -2.52 1.47 4.16
N PRO A 122 -1.69 1.09 3.18
CA PRO A 122 -0.46 0.34 3.48
C PRO A 122 0.59 1.12 4.27
N ILE A 123 0.46 2.44 4.37
CA ILE A 123 1.33 3.29 5.19
C ILE A 123 0.98 3.18 6.69
N LEU A 124 -0.25 2.80 7.05
CA LEU A 124 -0.68 2.71 8.44
C LEU A 124 0.10 1.63 9.22
N GLU A 125 0.17 0.40 8.70
CA GLU A 125 0.94 -0.67 9.37
C GLU A 125 2.42 -0.32 9.46
N LEU A 126 2.95 0.33 8.42
CA LEU A 126 4.33 0.81 8.43
C LEU A 126 4.53 1.86 9.55
N ALA A 127 3.58 2.80 9.71
CA ALA A 127 3.62 3.80 10.79
C ALA A 127 3.56 3.15 12.18
N LYS A 128 2.78 2.08 12.35
CA LYS A 128 2.65 1.35 13.62
C LYS A 128 3.93 0.60 14.00
N GLN A 129 4.56 -0.09 13.05
CA GLN A 129 5.72 -0.95 13.34
C GLN A 129 7.05 -0.20 13.33
N MET A 130 7.12 0.95 12.68
CA MET A 130 8.37 1.68 12.51
C MET A 130 8.86 2.31 13.80
N GLN A 131 10.13 2.11 14.10
CA GLN A 131 10.90 2.83 15.13
C GLN A 131 11.88 3.78 14.44
N CYS A 132 11.83 5.05 14.78
CA CYS A 132 12.65 6.11 14.18
C CYS A 132 12.78 7.30 15.13
N GLU A 133 13.65 8.25 14.81
CA GLU A 133 13.83 9.46 15.60
C GLU A 133 12.59 10.37 15.52
N GLU A 134 12.15 10.65 14.30
CA GLU A 134 10.97 11.47 14.03
C GLU A 134 10.13 10.85 12.92
N LYS A 135 8.83 10.70 13.17
CA LYS A 135 7.89 10.12 12.22
C LYS A 135 6.91 11.19 11.72
N GLN A 136 7.09 11.61 10.48
CA GLN A 136 6.25 12.58 9.79
C GLN A 136 5.41 11.83 8.75
N ILE A 137 4.12 11.79 8.98
CA ILE A 137 3.14 11.08 8.12
C ILE A 137 2.49 12.13 7.23
N VAL A 138 2.72 12.06 5.92
CA VAL A 138 2.19 13.01 4.94
C VAL A 138 1.23 12.31 4.00
N VAL A 139 -0.07 12.58 4.13
CA VAL A 139 -1.10 11.90 3.35
C VAL A 139 -1.91 12.85 2.49
N GLY A 140 -2.19 12.40 1.27
CA GLY A 140 -2.95 13.17 0.27
C GLY A 140 -4.29 12.53 -0.06
N TYR A 141 -5.34 13.34 -0.04
CA TYR A 141 -6.69 12.97 -0.42
C TYR A 141 -7.23 13.92 -1.50
N ARG A 142 -8.35 13.57 -2.09
CA ARG A 142 -9.02 14.45 -3.05
C ARG A 142 -9.75 15.59 -2.35
N ASP A 143 -10.41 15.27 -1.23
CA ASP A 143 -11.34 16.14 -0.51
C ASP A 143 -11.36 15.81 0.99
N ALA A 144 -12.38 16.30 1.71
CA ALA A 144 -12.54 16.11 3.16
C ALA A 144 -12.72 14.64 3.63
N HIS A 145 -12.84 13.67 2.71
CA HIS A 145 -12.98 12.25 3.07
C HIS A 145 -11.63 11.65 3.48
N THR A 146 -11.12 12.09 4.62
CA THR A 146 -9.79 11.74 5.15
C THR A 146 -9.84 10.47 6.01
N PHE A 147 -10.11 9.31 5.39
CA PHE A 147 -10.17 8.02 6.09
C PHE A 147 -8.82 7.65 6.73
N LEU A 148 -8.86 6.95 7.87
CA LEU A 148 -7.72 6.53 8.71
C LEU A 148 -6.98 7.71 9.39
N LYS A 149 -7.56 8.90 9.44
CA LYS A 149 -6.91 10.08 10.02
C LYS A 149 -6.57 9.86 11.49
N GLU A 150 -7.56 9.43 12.30
CA GLU A 150 -7.40 9.23 13.74
C GLU A 150 -6.35 8.16 14.06
N GLU A 151 -6.29 7.10 13.24
CA GLU A 151 -5.28 6.05 13.40
C GLU A 151 -3.87 6.57 13.11
N PHE A 152 -3.71 7.44 12.11
CA PHE A 152 -2.41 8.06 11.83
C PHE A 152 -1.97 9.03 12.92
N GLU A 153 -2.88 9.85 13.47
CA GLU A 153 -2.60 10.79 14.55
C GLU A 153 -2.04 10.10 15.81
N GLN A 154 -2.41 8.83 16.03
CA GLN A 154 -1.89 8.01 17.13
C GLN A 154 -0.48 7.45 16.87
N ASN A 155 0.02 7.52 15.64
CA ASN A 155 1.24 6.83 15.22
C ASN A 155 2.37 7.75 14.72
N GLY A 156 2.20 9.07 14.78
CA GLY A 156 3.21 10.05 14.38
C GLY A 156 2.63 11.45 14.18
N THR A 157 3.45 12.38 13.73
CA THR A 157 2.98 13.73 13.37
C THR A 157 2.33 13.67 12.00
N LEU A 158 1.03 13.96 11.93
CA LEU A 158 0.23 13.85 10.72
C LEU A 158 0.12 15.19 9.99
N TYR A 159 0.43 15.19 8.70
CA TYR A 159 0.22 16.29 7.76
C TYR A 159 -0.72 15.82 6.65
N ILE A 160 -1.78 16.57 6.42
CA ILE A 160 -2.79 16.24 5.40
C ILE A 160 -2.75 17.27 4.28
N SER A 161 -2.84 16.81 3.05
CA SER A 161 -3.15 17.64 1.89
C SER A 161 -4.44 17.17 1.21
N THR A 162 -5.23 18.12 0.71
CA THR A 162 -6.41 17.83 -0.12
C THR A 162 -6.37 18.64 -1.40
N GLU A 163 -6.74 18.03 -2.53
CA GLU A 163 -6.70 18.70 -3.83
C GLU A 163 -7.59 19.96 -3.85
N ASP A 164 -8.76 19.89 -3.20
CA ASP A 164 -9.71 21.01 -3.10
C ASP A 164 -9.39 22.02 -1.99
N GLY A 165 -8.49 21.67 -1.05
CA GLY A 165 -8.14 22.50 0.11
C GLY A 165 -9.14 22.44 1.26
N SER A 166 -10.01 21.44 1.29
CA SER A 166 -11.04 21.29 2.34
C SER A 166 -10.46 20.92 3.71
N VAL A 167 -9.31 20.23 3.75
CA VAL A 167 -8.59 19.85 4.99
C VAL A 167 -7.09 19.96 4.76
N GLY A 168 -6.37 20.56 5.71
CA GLY A 168 -4.91 20.70 5.67
C GLY A 168 -4.41 21.60 4.54
N THR A 169 -3.25 21.26 3.97
CA THR A 169 -2.66 22.00 2.85
C THR A 169 -3.45 21.77 1.57
N LYS A 170 -3.76 22.84 0.83
CA LYS A 170 -4.36 22.75 -0.50
C LYS A 170 -3.33 22.27 -1.51
N GLY A 171 -3.63 21.16 -2.20
CA GLY A 171 -2.77 20.58 -3.22
C GLY A 171 -2.42 19.12 -2.93
N ASN A 172 -1.19 18.75 -3.16
CA ASN A 172 -0.69 17.37 -3.00
C ASN A 172 0.33 17.26 -1.84
N VAL A 173 0.81 16.05 -1.58
CA VAL A 173 1.76 15.78 -0.48
C VAL A 173 3.06 16.59 -0.57
N MET A 174 3.52 16.94 -1.78
CA MET A 174 4.71 17.77 -1.96
C MET A 174 4.46 19.24 -1.60
N ASP A 175 3.21 19.70 -1.77
CA ASP A 175 2.81 21.05 -1.34
C ASP A 175 2.78 21.13 0.18
N ALA A 176 2.31 20.07 0.87
CA ALA A 176 2.36 19.99 2.33
C ALA A 176 3.80 20.03 2.87
N ILE A 177 4.72 19.28 2.26
CA ILE A 177 6.14 19.29 2.63
C ILE A 177 6.73 20.70 2.51
N ARG A 178 6.44 21.41 1.41
CA ARG A 178 6.97 22.78 1.17
C ARG A 178 6.36 23.79 2.13
N GLU A 179 5.03 23.77 2.30
CA GLU A 179 4.31 24.72 3.17
C GLU A 179 4.76 24.60 4.63
N GLN A 180 4.92 23.38 5.11
CA GLN A 180 5.33 23.10 6.49
C GLN A 180 6.87 23.07 6.67
N SER A 181 7.64 23.28 5.58
CA SER A 181 9.11 23.26 5.59
C SER A 181 9.68 21.99 6.21
N LEU A 182 9.11 20.83 5.85
CA LEU A 182 9.49 19.52 6.39
C LEU A 182 10.77 18.99 5.74
N ASP A 183 11.54 18.20 6.50
CA ASP A 183 12.74 17.49 6.04
C ASP A 183 12.75 16.04 6.56
N ALA A 184 13.46 15.16 5.86
CA ALA A 184 13.64 13.76 6.28
C ALA A 184 14.95 13.18 5.75
N ASP A 185 15.44 12.13 6.43
CA ASP A 185 16.62 11.35 6.04
C ASP A 185 16.27 10.16 5.16
N ILE A 186 15.03 9.68 5.23
CA ILE A 186 14.52 8.54 4.44
C ILE A 186 13.02 8.69 4.16
N ILE A 187 12.61 8.22 2.99
CA ILE A 187 11.22 8.31 2.51
C ILE A 187 10.67 6.92 2.22
N PHE A 188 9.44 6.65 2.68
CA PHE A 188 8.64 5.48 2.30
C PHE A 188 7.31 5.97 1.73
N ALA A 189 6.98 5.57 0.51
CA ALA A 189 5.82 6.11 -0.18
C ALA A 189 4.96 5.04 -0.88
N CYS A 190 3.65 5.24 -0.87
CA CYS A 190 2.68 4.46 -1.64
C CYS A 190 1.58 5.38 -2.17
N GLY A 191 1.28 5.28 -3.47
CA GLY A 191 0.25 6.12 -4.08
C GLY A 191 0.29 6.11 -5.60
N PRO A 192 -0.46 7.01 -6.25
CA PRO A 192 -0.53 7.06 -7.71
C PRO A 192 0.81 7.45 -8.34
N THR A 193 1.07 6.90 -9.53
CA THR A 193 2.34 7.11 -10.27
C THR A 193 2.77 8.58 -10.37
N PRO A 194 1.90 9.56 -10.63
CA PRO A 194 2.32 10.98 -10.66
C PRO A 194 2.88 11.46 -9.31
N MET A 195 2.29 11.03 -8.20
CA MET A 195 2.80 11.34 -6.85
C MET A 195 4.16 10.70 -6.62
N LEU A 196 4.31 9.41 -6.96
CA LEU A 196 5.58 8.69 -6.79
C LEU A 196 6.70 9.28 -7.64
N ARG A 197 6.41 9.78 -8.87
CA ARG A 197 7.37 10.52 -9.71
C ARG A 197 7.85 11.81 -9.03
N ALA A 198 6.92 12.58 -8.46
CA ALA A 198 7.27 13.82 -7.76
C ALA A 198 8.12 13.56 -6.51
N ILE A 199 7.76 12.52 -5.73
CA ILE A 199 8.54 12.10 -4.55
C ILE A 199 9.92 11.61 -4.95
N LYS A 200 10.04 10.79 -6.00
CA LYS A 200 11.31 10.31 -6.54
C LYS A 200 12.21 11.47 -6.96
N ALA A 201 11.69 12.44 -7.71
CA ALA A 201 12.45 13.63 -8.15
C ALA A 201 12.93 14.46 -6.95
N TYR A 202 12.08 14.66 -5.94
CA TYR A 202 12.45 15.33 -4.70
C TYR A 202 13.56 14.58 -3.95
N ALA A 203 13.43 13.26 -3.81
CA ALA A 203 14.42 12.42 -3.14
C ALA A 203 15.78 12.44 -3.86
N GLU A 204 15.78 12.42 -5.20
CA GLU A 204 17.00 12.53 -6.01
C GLU A 204 17.66 13.91 -5.85
N GLU A 205 16.88 15.00 -5.87
CA GLU A 205 17.38 16.37 -5.65
C GLU A 205 18.02 16.53 -4.26
N LYS A 206 17.33 16.02 -3.23
CA LYS A 206 17.78 16.12 -1.83
C LYS A 206 18.79 15.03 -1.43
N LYS A 207 19.04 14.04 -2.31
CA LYS A 207 19.89 12.86 -2.04
C LYS A 207 19.39 12.03 -0.86
N ILE A 208 18.07 11.88 -0.75
CA ILE A 208 17.39 11.10 0.30
C ILE A 208 17.12 9.70 -0.21
N GLU A 209 17.40 8.67 0.59
CA GLU A 209 17.03 7.29 0.28
C GLU A 209 15.50 7.16 0.28
N CYS A 210 14.92 6.64 -0.82
CA CYS A 210 13.49 6.64 -1.02
C CYS A 210 12.99 5.28 -1.50
N TYR A 211 12.06 4.68 -0.75
CA TYR A 211 11.38 3.44 -1.09
C TYR A 211 9.94 3.73 -1.52
N ILE A 212 9.56 3.19 -2.68
CA ILE A 212 8.23 3.38 -3.26
C ILE A 212 7.55 2.05 -3.50
N SER A 213 6.26 1.99 -3.18
CA SER A 213 5.40 0.84 -3.49
C SER A 213 4.64 1.08 -4.78
N LEU A 214 4.84 0.20 -5.77
CA LEU A 214 4.23 0.29 -7.09
C LEU A 214 2.98 -0.57 -7.18
N GLU A 215 2.00 -0.08 -7.94
CA GLU A 215 0.78 -0.81 -8.27
C GLU A 215 0.73 -1.11 -9.76
N GLU A 216 0.33 -2.35 -10.11
CA GLU A 216 0.05 -2.78 -11.47
C GLU A 216 -1.06 -3.83 -11.49
N ARG A 217 -1.67 -3.98 -12.65
CA ARG A 217 -2.64 -5.07 -12.88
C ARG A 217 -1.93 -6.41 -12.78
N MET A 218 -2.46 -7.28 -11.93
CA MET A 218 -1.89 -8.60 -11.70
C MET A 218 -2.82 -9.70 -12.18
N ALA A 219 -2.23 -10.75 -12.81
CA ALA A 219 -2.95 -11.97 -13.11
C ALA A 219 -2.62 -13.05 -12.08
N CYS A 220 -1.38 -13.57 -12.04
CA CYS A 220 -1.04 -14.65 -11.11
C CYS A 220 -0.71 -14.20 -9.67
N GLY A 221 -0.18 -12.99 -9.48
CA GLY A 221 0.27 -12.47 -8.18
C GLY A 221 1.51 -13.15 -7.58
N ILE A 222 2.10 -14.14 -8.26
CA ILE A 222 3.19 -15.00 -7.74
C ILE A 222 4.47 -14.98 -8.60
N GLY A 223 4.53 -14.11 -9.62
CA GLY A 223 5.71 -13.94 -10.47
C GLY A 223 5.81 -14.87 -11.67
N ALA A 224 4.78 -15.64 -12.01
CA ALA A 224 4.83 -16.62 -13.10
C ALA A 224 4.44 -16.07 -14.48
N CYS A 225 3.47 -15.14 -14.57
CA CYS A 225 2.83 -14.74 -15.83
C CYS A 225 3.41 -13.49 -16.49
N LEU A 226 4.30 -12.75 -15.85
CA LEU A 226 4.91 -11.50 -16.32
C LEU A 226 3.91 -10.36 -16.65
N ALA A 227 2.67 -10.41 -16.14
CA ALA A 227 1.65 -9.38 -16.40
C ALA A 227 1.91 -8.06 -15.66
N CYS A 228 2.57 -8.10 -14.49
CA CYS A 228 2.79 -6.96 -13.61
C CYS A 228 4.25 -6.48 -13.62
N VAL A 229 4.86 -6.37 -14.79
CA VAL A 229 6.25 -5.91 -14.91
C VAL A 229 6.35 -4.39 -14.89
N CYS A 230 7.35 -3.86 -14.18
CA CYS A 230 7.78 -2.47 -14.25
C CYS A 230 9.15 -2.38 -14.92
N LYS A 231 9.44 -1.25 -15.56
CA LYS A 231 10.76 -0.98 -16.14
C LYS A 231 11.77 -0.70 -15.04
N THR A 232 13.01 -1.18 -15.25
CA THR A 232 14.13 -0.95 -14.33
C THR A 232 15.36 -0.45 -15.08
N LYS A 233 16.27 0.21 -14.35
CA LYS A 233 17.55 0.66 -14.93
C LYS A 233 18.48 -0.52 -15.20
N GLU A 234 18.46 -1.54 -14.36
CA GLU A 234 19.29 -2.72 -14.48
C GLU A 234 18.55 -3.88 -15.12
N LYS A 235 19.31 -4.75 -15.81
CA LYS A 235 18.78 -6.00 -16.36
C LYS A 235 18.51 -7.01 -15.26
N ASP A 236 17.34 -7.64 -15.32
CA ASP A 236 17.05 -8.80 -14.49
C ASP A 236 17.93 -9.99 -14.90
N ALA A 237 18.62 -10.59 -13.93
CA ALA A 237 19.54 -11.70 -14.16
C ALA A 237 18.87 -12.97 -14.73
N HIS A 238 17.55 -13.11 -14.55
CA HIS A 238 16.79 -14.28 -15.02
C HIS A 238 16.26 -14.09 -16.45
N SER A 239 15.64 -12.94 -16.73
CA SER A 239 15.01 -12.65 -18.02
C SER A 239 15.92 -11.91 -19.01
N ASN A 240 17.05 -11.39 -18.54
CA ASN A 240 18.01 -10.56 -19.29
C ASN A 240 17.38 -9.31 -19.93
N VAL A 241 16.28 -8.81 -19.37
CA VAL A 241 15.57 -7.59 -19.76
C VAL A 241 15.49 -6.60 -18.60
N ASN A 242 15.33 -5.32 -18.93
CA ASN A 242 15.23 -4.25 -17.94
C ASN A 242 13.81 -4.18 -17.36
N ASN A 243 13.43 -5.20 -16.59
CA ASN A 243 12.14 -5.24 -15.89
C ASN A 243 12.22 -6.05 -14.59
N LYS A 244 11.30 -5.76 -13.67
CA LYS A 244 11.03 -6.54 -12.46
C LYS A 244 9.52 -6.78 -12.33
N ARG A 245 9.16 -7.89 -11.69
CA ARG A 245 7.77 -8.27 -11.46
C ARG A 245 7.29 -7.68 -10.14
N ILE A 246 6.33 -6.78 -10.18
CA ILE A 246 5.82 -6.10 -8.98
C ILE A 246 5.31 -7.10 -7.94
N CYS A 247 4.66 -8.18 -8.36
CA CYS A 247 4.12 -9.18 -7.44
C CYS A 247 5.16 -10.07 -6.75
N LYS A 248 6.39 -10.15 -7.26
CA LYS A 248 7.45 -11.03 -6.74
C LYS A 248 8.67 -10.26 -6.28
N ASP A 249 9.17 -9.35 -7.12
CA ASP A 249 10.40 -8.60 -6.90
C ASP A 249 10.12 -7.29 -6.14
N GLY A 250 8.88 -6.77 -6.21
CA GLY A 250 8.27 -5.68 -5.46
C GLY A 250 7.18 -6.17 -4.50
N PRO A 251 6.15 -5.37 -4.18
CA PRO A 251 5.80 -4.06 -4.76
C PRO A 251 6.72 -2.91 -4.36
N VAL A 252 7.50 -3.07 -3.29
CA VAL A 252 8.40 -2.04 -2.78
C VAL A 252 9.74 -2.13 -3.47
N PHE A 253 10.20 -0.99 -3.98
CA PHE A 253 11.49 -0.82 -4.66
C PHE A 253 12.22 0.41 -4.13
N LEU A 254 13.54 0.41 -4.18
CA LEU A 254 14.31 1.64 -4.08
C LEU A 254 13.99 2.50 -5.32
N SER A 255 13.63 3.77 -5.12
CA SER A 255 13.11 4.64 -6.19
C SER A 255 14.07 4.81 -7.36
N THR A 256 15.38 4.68 -7.11
CA THR A 256 16.42 4.77 -8.13
C THR A 256 16.52 3.53 -9.03
N GLU A 257 15.95 2.38 -8.63
CA GLU A 257 15.99 1.13 -9.41
C GLU A 257 14.95 1.11 -10.55
N VAL A 258 13.85 1.84 -10.40
CA VAL A 258 12.71 1.77 -11.31
C VAL A 258 12.50 3.04 -12.12
N ASP A 259 12.02 2.86 -13.36
CA ASP A 259 11.53 3.93 -14.22
C ASP A 259 10.00 4.09 -14.03
N LEU A 260 9.56 5.33 -13.74
CA LEU A 260 8.16 5.69 -13.48
C LEU A 260 7.58 6.54 -14.61
#